data_55bd54a436fa9182256affe4014e1e7d
#
_entry.id   55bd54a436fa9182256affe4014e1e7d
#
_cell.length_a   1.000
_cell.length_b   1.000
_cell.length_c   1.000
_cell.angle_alpha   90.00
_cell.angle_beta   90.00
_cell.angle_gamma   90.00
#
_symmetry.space_group_name_H-M   'P 1'
#
loop_
_entity.id
_entity.type
_entity.pdbx_description
1 polymer ?
#
loop_
_entity_poly.entity_id
_entity_poly.type
_entity_poly.pdbx_seq_one_letter_code
_entity_poly.pdbx_strand_id
1 'polypeptide(L)'
;LYVDYFRVVEGEYNLRVTVFGNGQEKIQEVPITIAKKRSMGLFAVAFSFGCFILVCLTIGQLKKCIFDIGAKGAITIALFAAVAFGSIVVPTTLFGDLLHVFLGPFSGLLTGVLNGVLLYLLVMSLLVIYRKPGIVALMFLLKWMLAGLMFGRFTPLGILSYMVYIVVLESTLYISGFYRKQELTSGYVFVIAILI
;
A
#
# COMPACT_ATOMS: atom_id res chain seq x y z
N LEU A 1 -7.32 3.36 20.47
CA LEU A 1 -6.17 2.59 21.00
C LEU A 1 -5.66 1.68 19.89
N TYR A 2 -4.46 1.94 19.37
CA TYR A 2 -3.84 1.04 18.39
C TYR A 2 -3.02 -0.01 19.15
N VAL A 3 -3.41 -1.26 19.05
CA VAL A 3 -2.71 -2.38 19.68
C VAL A 3 -1.99 -3.17 18.58
N ASP A 4 -0.66 -3.18 18.60
CA ASP A 4 0.14 -3.94 17.65
C ASP A 4 0.03 -5.44 17.99
N TYR A 5 -0.63 -6.19 17.11
CA TYR A 5 -0.89 -7.62 17.27
C TYR A 5 0.38 -8.47 17.49
N PHE A 6 1.50 -8.05 16.92
CA PHE A 6 2.75 -8.80 16.99
C PHE A 6 3.59 -8.51 18.24
N ARG A 7 3.43 -7.31 18.83
CA ARG A 7 4.21 -6.87 19.99
C ARG A 7 3.55 -7.17 21.33
N VAL A 8 2.23 -7.23 21.34
CA VAL A 8 1.50 -7.44 22.59
C VAL A 8 1.40 -8.93 22.89
N VAL A 9 1.72 -9.31 24.12
CA VAL A 9 1.57 -10.68 24.62
C VAL A 9 0.14 -10.87 25.13
N GLU A 10 -0.40 -12.08 25.04
CA GLU A 10 -1.72 -12.39 25.63
C GLU A 10 -1.63 -12.27 27.16
N GLY A 11 -2.64 -11.64 27.75
CA GLY A 11 -2.67 -11.48 29.19
C GLY A 11 -3.68 -10.43 29.65
N GLU A 12 -3.74 -10.27 30.95
CA GLU A 12 -4.53 -9.24 31.62
C GLU A 12 -3.64 -8.00 31.82
N TYR A 13 -4.17 -6.85 31.41
CA TYR A 13 -3.50 -5.56 31.50
C TYR A 13 -4.41 -4.55 32.17
N ASN A 14 -3.86 -3.61 32.91
CA ASN A 14 -4.59 -2.48 33.45
C ASN A 14 -4.39 -1.27 32.52
N LEU A 15 -5.48 -0.83 31.90
CA LEU A 15 -5.50 0.39 31.10
C LEU A 15 -5.65 1.57 32.07
N ARG A 16 -4.65 2.42 32.17
CA ARG A 16 -4.70 3.65 32.95
C ARG A 16 -5.24 4.78 32.07
N VAL A 17 -6.45 5.22 32.36
CA VAL A 17 -7.09 6.35 31.71
C VAL A 17 -6.98 7.57 32.60
N THR A 18 -6.29 8.60 32.12
CA THR A 18 -6.12 9.87 32.81
C THR A 18 -7.05 10.91 32.18
N VAL A 19 -7.99 11.41 32.92
CA VAL A 19 -8.93 12.45 32.45
C VAL A 19 -8.57 13.77 33.13
N PHE A 20 -8.27 14.79 32.32
CA PHE A 20 -8.00 16.15 32.76
C PHE A 20 -9.27 16.99 32.66
N GLY A 21 -9.76 17.52 33.77
CA GLY A 21 -10.91 18.40 33.80
C GLY A 21 -10.88 19.31 35.02
N ASN A 22 -11.22 20.59 34.84
CA ASN A 22 -11.30 21.59 35.90
C ASN A 22 -10.07 21.67 36.85
N GLY A 23 -8.87 21.48 36.31
CA GLY A 23 -7.65 21.52 37.13
C GLY A 23 -7.43 20.31 38.03
N GLN A 24 -8.27 19.29 37.90
CA GLN A 24 -8.12 18.01 38.60
C GLN A 24 -7.80 16.89 37.62
N GLU A 25 -6.86 16.05 38.00
CA GLU A 25 -6.48 14.85 37.31
C GLU A 25 -7.18 13.65 37.96
N LYS A 26 -8.03 12.96 37.20
CA LYS A 26 -8.70 11.75 37.65
C LYS A 26 -8.13 10.56 36.90
N ILE A 27 -7.49 9.67 37.63
CA ILE A 27 -6.91 8.44 37.10
C ILE A 27 -7.89 7.30 37.37
N GLN A 28 -8.25 6.57 36.33
CA GLN A 28 -9.06 5.37 36.44
C GLN A 28 -8.35 4.21 35.78
N GLU A 29 -8.19 3.12 36.48
CA GLU A 29 -7.64 1.87 35.96
C GLU A 29 -8.78 0.94 35.58
N VAL A 30 -8.77 0.49 34.32
CA VAL A 30 -9.76 -0.44 33.78
C VAL A 30 -9.03 -1.72 33.41
N PRO A 31 -9.39 -2.88 34.00
CA PRO A 31 -8.80 -4.15 33.60
C PRO A 31 -9.26 -4.51 32.18
N ILE A 32 -8.32 -4.82 31.31
CA ILE A 32 -8.55 -5.29 29.96
C ILE A 32 -7.85 -6.61 29.73
N THR A 33 -8.54 -7.56 29.10
CA THR A 33 -7.95 -8.84 28.70
C THR A 33 -7.65 -8.83 27.22
N ILE A 34 -6.40 -9.03 26.87
CA ILE A 34 -5.98 -9.14 25.47
C ILE A 34 -5.87 -10.62 25.12
N ALA A 35 -6.79 -11.09 24.27
CA ALA A 35 -6.79 -12.44 23.73
C ALA A 35 -6.48 -12.41 22.23
N LYS A 36 -5.49 -13.15 21.78
CA LYS A 36 -5.14 -13.29 20.36
C LYS A 36 -5.99 -14.38 19.73
N LYS A 37 -6.70 -14.03 18.67
CA LYS A 37 -7.43 -15.02 17.87
C LYS A 37 -6.45 -15.79 16.97
N ARG A 38 -5.96 -16.92 17.47
CA ARG A 38 -4.93 -17.78 16.83
C ARG A 38 -5.25 -18.11 15.36
N SER A 39 -6.54 -18.28 15.03
CA SER A 39 -6.97 -18.56 13.65
C SER A 39 -6.69 -17.40 12.69
N MET A 40 -6.81 -16.14 13.12
CA MET A 40 -6.49 -14.98 12.28
C MET A 40 -5.00 -14.86 12.00
N GLY A 41 -4.16 -15.14 13.01
CA GLY A 41 -2.70 -15.15 12.83
C GLY A 41 -2.25 -16.21 11.83
N LEU A 42 -2.79 -17.43 11.92
CA LEU A 42 -2.50 -18.51 11.00
C LEU A 42 -2.95 -18.20 9.56
N PHE A 43 -4.14 -17.62 9.41
CA PHE A 43 -4.63 -17.17 8.10
C PHE A 43 -3.75 -16.08 7.49
N ALA A 44 -3.35 -15.08 8.28
CA ALA A 44 -2.45 -14.02 7.83
C ALA A 44 -1.10 -14.57 7.37
N VAL A 45 -0.51 -15.51 8.11
CA VAL A 45 0.75 -16.16 7.76
C VAL A 45 0.61 -17.00 6.49
N ALA A 46 -0.45 -17.83 6.37
CA ALA A 46 -0.68 -18.66 5.20
C ALA A 46 -0.93 -17.80 3.95
N PHE A 47 -1.72 -16.74 4.07
CA PHE A 47 -1.98 -15.78 3.01
C PHE A 47 -0.70 -15.05 2.58
N SER A 48 0.14 -14.66 3.55
CA SER A 48 1.43 -14.04 3.31
C SER A 48 2.37 -14.94 2.50
N PHE A 49 2.41 -16.20 2.90
CA PHE A 49 3.23 -17.21 2.22
C PHE A 49 2.73 -17.46 0.79
N GLY A 50 1.41 -17.51 0.59
CA GLY A 50 0.81 -17.62 -0.74
C GLY A 50 1.16 -16.42 -1.63
N CYS A 51 1.09 -15.20 -1.12
CA CYS A 51 1.49 -13.99 -1.85
C CYS A 51 3.00 -13.99 -2.15
N PHE A 52 3.83 -14.45 -1.22
CA PHE A 52 5.27 -14.55 -1.44
C PHE A 52 5.60 -15.55 -2.57
N ILE A 53 4.96 -16.72 -2.60
CA ILE A 53 5.12 -17.69 -3.68
C ILE A 53 4.68 -17.10 -5.02
N LEU A 54 3.53 -16.40 -5.07
CA LEU A 54 3.04 -15.72 -6.26
C LEU A 54 4.05 -14.69 -6.78
N VAL A 55 4.64 -13.89 -5.90
CA VAL A 55 5.68 -12.91 -6.27
C VAL A 55 6.93 -13.61 -6.77
N CYS A 56 7.38 -14.68 -6.14
CA CYS A 56 8.53 -15.46 -6.61
C CYS A 56 8.30 -16.03 -8.02
N LEU A 57 7.09 -16.49 -8.33
CA LEU A 57 6.71 -16.95 -9.66
C LEU A 57 6.69 -15.80 -10.70
N THR A 58 6.33 -14.59 -10.27
CA THR A 58 6.30 -13.41 -11.16
C THR A 58 7.67 -12.76 -11.35
N ILE A 59 8.65 -13.01 -10.47
CA ILE A 59 10.03 -12.48 -10.62
C ILE A 59 10.67 -12.89 -11.95
N GLY A 60 10.42 -14.12 -12.42
CA GLY A 60 10.89 -14.58 -13.72
C GLY A 60 10.34 -13.75 -14.90
N GLN A 61 9.07 -13.34 -14.79
CA GLN A 61 8.42 -12.46 -15.77
C GLN A 61 8.92 -11.01 -15.66
N LEU A 62 9.16 -10.52 -14.45
CA LEU A 62 9.76 -9.21 -14.21
C LEU A 62 11.16 -9.08 -14.81
N LYS A 63 12.00 -10.11 -14.71
CA LYS A 63 13.30 -10.16 -15.39
C LYS A 63 13.15 -9.98 -16.90
N LYS A 64 12.28 -10.76 -17.53
CA LYS A 64 11.99 -10.61 -18.97
C LYS A 64 11.50 -9.22 -19.30
N CYS A 65 10.57 -8.68 -18.51
CA CYS A 65 10.02 -7.35 -18.71
C CYS A 65 11.10 -6.26 -18.66
N ILE A 66 12.03 -6.32 -17.70
CA ILE A 66 13.14 -5.35 -17.58
C ILE A 66 14.04 -5.41 -18.80
N PHE A 67 14.42 -6.60 -19.26
CA PHE A 67 15.24 -6.77 -20.44
C PHE A 67 14.55 -6.29 -21.72
N ASP A 68 13.26 -6.55 -21.87
CA ASP A 68 12.47 -6.17 -23.05
C ASP A 68 12.17 -4.67 -23.14
N ILE A 69 12.15 -3.96 -22.01
CA ILE A 69 11.86 -2.52 -21.95
C ILE A 69 13.11 -1.69 -22.28
N GLY A 70 14.29 -2.23 -22.01
CA GLY A 70 15.55 -1.55 -22.22
C GLY A 70 15.81 -0.39 -21.24
N ALA A 71 16.99 0.23 -21.35
CA ALA A 71 17.43 1.27 -20.41
C ALA A 71 16.50 2.50 -20.39
N LYS A 72 16.00 2.94 -21.55
CA LYS A 72 15.09 4.09 -21.63
C LYS A 72 13.79 3.85 -20.88
N GLY A 73 13.20 2.66 -21.02
CA GLY A 73 11.98 2.31 -20.32
C GLY A 73 12.18 2.20 -18.82
N ALA A 74 13.29 1.60 -18.38
CA ALA A 74 13.62 1.51 -16.95
C ALA A 74 13.77 2.90 -16.31
N ILE A 75 14.42 3.84 -16.99
CA ILE A 75 14.53 5.24 -16.53
C ILE A 75 13.14 5.90 -16.46
N THR A 76 12.28 5.69 -17.45
CA THR A 76 10.92 6.25 -17.43
C THR A 76 10.12 5.70 -16.25
N ILE A 77 10.15 4.40 -16.00
CA ILE A 77 9.46 3.79 -14.85
C ILE A 77 9.99 4.34 -13.52
N ALA A 78 11.30 4.49 -13.40
CA ALA A 78 11.94 5.06 -12.22
C ALA A 78 11.49 6.52 -11.99
N LEU A 79 11.33 7.28 -13.07
CA LEU A 79 10.87 8.66 -13.02
C LEU A 79 9.40 8.74 -12.57
N PHE A 80 8.53 7.88 -13.09
CA PHE A 80 7.15 7.76 -12.63
C PHE A 80 7.06 7.34 -11.15
N ALA A 81 7.91 6.41 -10.72
CA ALA A 81 8.00 6.00 -9.32
C ALA A 81 8.44 7.16 -8.41
N ALA A 82 9.44 7.94 -8.85
CA ALA A 82 9.92 9.11 -8.11
C ALA A 82 8.86 10.22 -8.04
N VAL A 83 8.13 10.48 -9.14
CA VAL A 83 7.01 11.42 -9.15
C VAL A 83 5.89 10.94 -8.23
N ALA A 84 5.53 9.66 -8.27
CA ALA A 84 4.53 9.09 -7.37
C ALA A 84 4.97 9.16 -5.90
N PHE A 85 6.24 8.94 -5.62
CA PHE A 85 6.80 9.12 -4.28
C PHE A 85 6.69 10.58 -3.83
N GLY A 86 7.18 11.52 -4.64
CA GLY A 86 7.19 12.94 -4.32
C GLY A 86 5.81 13.58 -4.20
N SER A 87 4.85 13.17 -5.06
CA SER A 87 3.50 13.75 -5.07
C SER A 87 2.53 13.10 -4.08
N ILE A 88 2.77 11.87 -3.69
CA ILE A 88 1.85 11.09 -2.84
C ILE A 88 2.46 10.86 -1.45
N VAL A 89 3.62 10.20 -1.39
CA VAL A 89 4.19 9.74 -0.13
C VAL A 89 4.73 10.90 0.71
N VAL A 90 5.44 11.83 0.08
CA VAL A 90 6.01 12.99 0.80
C VAL A 90 4.91 13.87 1.41
N PRO A 91 3.90 14.35 0.67
CA PRO A 91 2.84 15.16 1.26
C PRO A 91 2.04 14.43 2.34
N THR A 92 1.70 13.17 2.12
CA THR A 92 0.95 12.40 3.13
C THR A 92 1.74 12.16 4.40
N THR A 93 3.06 12.04 4.30
CA THR A 93 3.91 11.83 5.48
C THR A 93 4.15 13.13 6.24
N LEU A 94 4.35 14.24 5.53
CA LEU A 94 4.63 15.54 6.16
C LEU A 94 3.37 16.22 6.68
N PHE A 95 2.28 16.15 5.94
CA PHE A 95 1.04 16.87 6.27
C PHE A 95 -0.03 15.96 6.90
N GLY A 96 0.19 14.65 6.97
CA GLY A 96 -0.77 13.70 7.50
C GLY A 96 -1.21 14.03 8.93
N ASP A 97 -0.26 14.32 9.79
CA ASP A 97 -0.53 14.69 11.20
C ASP A 97 -1.26 16.02 11.31
N LEU A 98 -0.89 16.99 10.47
CA LEU A 98 -1.53 18.30 10.39
C LEU A 98 -2.99 18.18 9.91
N LEU A 99 -3.25 17.39 8.89
CA LEU A 99 -4.59 17.11 8.39
C LEU A 99 -5.44 16.39 9.45
N HIS A 100 -4.84 15.52 10.24
CA HIS A 100 -5.51 14.86 11.36
C HIS A 100 -5.97 15.84 12.44
N VAL A 101 -5.16 16.88 12.72
CA VAL A 101 -5.52 17.91 13.69
C VAL A 101 -6.68 18.77 13.20
N PHE A 102 -6.69 19.16 11.91
CA PHE A 102 -7.73 20.03 11.35
C PHE A 102 -9.02 19.30 10.96
N LEU A 103 -8.92 18.13 10.38
CA LEU A 103 -10.05 17.40 9.79
C LEU A 103 -10.49 16.18 10.62
N GLY A 104 -9.77 15.84 11.68
CA GLY A 104 -10.08 14.69 12.52
C GLY A 104 -10.19 13.40 11.69
N PRO A 105 -11.28 12.61 11.88
CA PRO A 105 -11.46 11.34 11.16
C PRO A 105 -11.65 11.49 9.64
N PHE A 106 -12.03 12.68 9.15
CA PHE A 106 -12.19 12.94 7.72
C PHE A 106 -10.86 13.13 6.97
N SER A 107 -9.76 13.32 7.67
CA SER A 107 -8.42 13.45 7.08
C SER A 107 -8.05 12.23 6.24
N GLY A 108 -8.36 11.02 6.74
CA GLY A 108 -8.08 9.77 6.04
C GLY A 108 -8.85 9.63 4.72
N LEU A 109 -10.08 10.11 4.68
CA LEU A 109 -10.91 10.08 3.47
C LEU A 109 -10.37 11.04 2.41
N LEU A 110 -10.02 12.26 2.80
CA LEU A 110 -9.48 13.26 1.89
C LEU A 110 -8.12 12.83 1.32
N THR A 111 -7.22 12.39 2.19
CA THR A 111 -5.89 11.90 1.78
C THR A 111 -5.97 10.64 0.93
N GLY A 112 -6.88 9.72 1.27
CA GLY A 112 -7.10 8.49 0.52
C GLY A 112 -7.58 8.76 -0.91
N VAL A 113 -8.58 9.63 -1.08
CA VAL A 113 -9.10 10.01 -2.41
C VAL A 113 -8.03 10.71 -3.24
N LEU A 114 -7.35 11.72 -2.69
CA LEU A 114 -6.30 12.45 -3.41
C LEU A 114 -5.16 11.53 -3.84
N ASN A 115 -4.70 10.69 -2.93
CA ASN A 115 -3.63 9.73 -3.21
C ASN A 115 -4.06 8.69 -4.25
N GLY A 116 -5.29 8.20 -4.15
CA GLY A 116 -5.86 7.27 -5.11
C GLY A 116 -5.89 7.88 -6.50
N VAL A 117 -6.49 9.05 -6.67
CA VAL A 117 -6.59 9.74 -7.97
C VAL A 117 -5.22 9.98 -8.59
N LEU A 118 -4.26 10.53 -7.84
CA LEU A 118 -2.91 10.80 -8.34
C LEU A 118 -2.19 9.50 -8.73
N LEU A 119 -2.30 8.47 -7.91
CA LEU A 119 -1.67 7.19 -8.17
C LEU A 119 -2.23 6.54 -9.43
N TYR A 120 -3.57 6.54 -9.58
CA TYR A 120 -4.21 5.96 -10.76
C TYR A 120 -3.88 6.74 -12.04
N LEU A 121 -3.83 8.07 -11.98
CA LEU A 121 -3.39 8.89 -13.11
C LEU A 121 -1.97 8.51 -13.56
N LEU A 122 -1.04 8.37 -12.63
CA LEU A 122 0.34 7.99 -12.94
C LEU A 122 0.44 6.57 -13.48
N VAL A 123 -0.25 5.62 -12.86
CA VAL A 123 -0.28 4.22 -13.32
C VAL A 123 -0.87 4.13 -14.73
N MET A 124 -2.00 4.81 -14.97
CA MET A 124 -2.64 4.80 -16.29
C MET A 124 -1.77 5.47 -17.36
N SER A 125 -1.12 6.58 -17.04
CA SER A 125 -0.18 7.24 -17.95
C SER A 125 0.97 6.30 -18.32
N LEU A 126 1.51 5.60 -17.32
CA LEU A 126 2.58 4.62 -17.53
C LEU A 126 2.12 3.43 -18.38
N LEU A 127 0.91 2.93 -18.16
CA LEU A 127 0.31 1.82 -18.91
C LEU A 127 -0.02 2.21 -20.36
N VAL A 128 -0.35 3.47 -20.62
CA VAL A 128 -0.54 3.98 -22.00
C VAL A 128 0.78 3.99 -22.77
N ILE A 129 1.88 4.38 -22.09
CA ILE A 129 3.22 4.42 -22.70
C ILE A 129 3.76 3.02 -22.94
N TYR A 130 3.63 2.16 -21.93
CA TYR A 130 4.17 0.80 -21.95
C TYR A 130 3.08 -0.22 -21.61
N ARG A 131 2.59 -0.95 -22.61
CA ARG A 131 1.58 -2.00 -22.43
C ARG A 131 2.20 -3.38 -22.20
N LYS A 132 3.04 -3.49 -21.18
CA LYS A 132 3.70 -4.76 -20.86
C LYS A 132 3.39 -5.17 -19.43
N PRO A 133 3.16 -6.47 -19.16
CA PRO A 133 2.96 -6.95 -17.79
C PRO A 133 4.23 -6.73 -16.95
N GLY A 134 4.06 -6.41 -15.67
CA GLY A 134 5.15 -6.20 -14.72
C GLY A 134 5.64 -4.74 -14.59
N ILE A 135 5.21 -3.82 -15.45
CA ILE A 135 5.62 -2.41 -15.40
C ILE A 135 5.07 -1.72 -14.16
N VAL A 136 3.81 -2.00 -13.85
CA VAL A 136 3.16 -1.46 -12.67
C VAL A 136 3.81 -2.00 -11.41
N ALA A 137 4.11 -3.30 -11.38
CA ALA A 137 4.83 -3.94 -10.28
C ALA A 137 6.19 -3.27 -10.03
N LEU A 138 6.95 -2.99 -11.10
CA LEU A 138 8.22 -2.28 -11.02
C LEU A 138 8.08 -0.87 -10.45
N MET A 139 7.10 -0.10 -10.94
CA MET A 139 6.84 1.25 -10.44
C MET A 139 6.49 1.24 -8.94
N PHE A 140 5.61 0.33 -8.51
CA PHE A 140 5.24 0.22 -7.10
C PHE A 140 6.40 -0.22 -6.21
N LEU A 141 7.21 -1.16 -6.69
CA LEU A 141 8.38 -1.65 -5.97
C LEU A 141 9.42 -0.54 -5.79
N LEU A 142 9.71 0.22 -6.84
CA LEU A 142 10.61 1.37 -6.77
C LEU A 142 10.07 2.48 -5.85
N LYS A 143 8.77 2.81 -5.96
CA LYS A 143 8.11 3.77 -5.05
C LYS A 143 8.21 3.33 -3.59
N TRP A 144 7.98 2.04 -3.32
CA TRP A 144 8.10 1.48 -1.98
C TRP A 144 9.54 1.54 -1.45
N MET A 145 10.53 1.20 -2.29
CA MET A 145 11.95 1.31 -1.93
C MET A 145 12.33 2.75 -1.59
N LEU A 146 11.90 3.72 -2.40
CA LEU A 146 12.14 5.15 -2.13
C LEU A 146 11.52 5.58 -0.79
N ALA A 147 10.28 5.17 -0.53
CA ALA A 147 9.61 5.46 0.74
C ALA A 147 10.33 4.83 1.94
N GLY A 148 10.80 3.60 1.79
CA GLY A 148 11.55 2.90 2.82
C GLY A 148 12.90 3.53 3.12
N LEU A 149 13.63 3.93 2.08
CA LEU A 149 14.94 4.57 2.21
C LEU A 149 14.85 5.97 2.82
N MET A 150 13.88 6.78 2.40
CA MET A 150 13.75 8.16 2.87
C MET A 150 13.15 8.27 4.27
N PHE A 151 12.18 7.42 4.60
CA PHE A 151 11.47 7.51 5.88
C PHE A 151 11.78 6.35 6.84
N GLY A 152 12.68 5.44 6.50
CA GLY A 152 13.05 4.31 7.35
C GLY A 152 11.90 3.33 7.62
N ARG A 153 10.83 3.34 6.79
CA ARG A 153 9.60 2.57 7.00
C ARG A 153 9.63 1.20 6.32
N PHE A 154 10.70 0.46 6.51
CA PHE A 154 10.76 -0.95 6.09
C PHE A 154 10.06 -1.85 7.11
N THR A 155 8.73 -1.87 7.09
CA THR A 155 7.98 -2.80 7.94
C THR A 155 7.65 -4.08 7.16
N PRO A 156 7.77 -5.27 7.78
CA PRO A 156 7.41 -6.54 7.12
C PRO A 156 5.95 -6.54 6.63
N LEU A 157 5.07 -5.93 7.42
CA LEU A 157 3.65 -5.78 7.06
C LEU A 157 3.46 -4.86 5.85
N GLY A 158 4.29 -3.82 5.73
CA GLY A 158 4.29 -2.91 4.59
C GLY A 158 4.67 -3.62 3.30
N ILE A 159 5.73 -4.46 3.31
CA ILE A 159 6.13 -5.29 2.17
C ILE A 159 4.95 -6.15 1.71
N LEU A 160 4.30 -6.82 2.67
CA LEU A 160 3.17 -7.69 2.40
C LEU A 160 2.01 -6.97 1.74
N SER A 161 1.60 -5.83 2.30
CA SER A 161 0.51 -5.02 1.77
C SER A 161 0.80 -4.56 0.33
N TYR A 162 2.02 -4.12 0.05
CA TYR A 162 2.42 -3.73 -1.30
C TYR A 162 2.44 -4.91 -2.27
N MET A 163 2.88 -6.09 -1.83
CA MET A 163 2.88 -7.29 -2.67
C MET A 163 1.46 -7.72 -3.02
N VAL A 164 0.54 -7.73 -2.05
CA VAL A 164 -0.88 -8.01 -2.30
C VAL A 164 -1.46 -7.03 -3.30
N TYR A 165 -1.20 -5.75 -3.11
CA TYR A 165 -1.69 -4.71 -4.00
C TYR A 165 -1.18 -4.88 -5.44
N ILE A 166 0.12 -5.16 -5.62
CA ILE A 166 0.72 -5.42 -6.92
C ILE A 166 0.09 -6.65 -7.58
N VAL A 167 -0.06 -7.75 -6.84
CA VAL A 167 -0.64 -9.00 -7.38
C VAL A 167 -2.09 -8.79 -7.80
N VAL A 168 -2.90 -8.12 -6.98
CA VAL A 168 -4.30 -7.85 -7.30
C VAL A 168 -4.39 -6.97 -8.55
N LEU A 169 -3.62 -5.88 -8.61
CA LEU A 169 -3.65 -4.96 -9.74
C LEU A 169 -3.18 -5.61 -11.05
N GLU A 170 -2.04 -6.31 -11.03
CA GLU A 170 -1.52 -7.01 -12.22
C GLU A 170 -2.46 -8.15 -12.66
N SER A 171 -3.03 -8.89 -11.71
CA SER A 171 -4.01 -9.94 -12.03
C SER A 171 -5.27 -9.36 -12.68
N THR A 172 -5.76 -8.23 -12.18
CA THR A 172 -6.92 -7.54 -12.75
C THR A 172 -6.64 -7.06 -14.16
N LEU A 173 -5.47 -6.47 -14.41
CA LEU A 173 -5.05 -6.03 -15.74
C LEU A 173 -4.86 -7.22 -16.71
N TYR A 174 -4.41 -8.35 -16.20
CA TYR A 174 -4.24 -9.57 -17.00
C TYR A 174 -5.59 -10.20 -17.36
N ILE A 175 -6.50 -10.35 -16.39
CA ILE A 175 -7.83 -10.92 -16.57
C ILE A 175 -8.69 -10.05 -17.49
N SER A 176 -8.60 -8.71 -17.35
CA SER A 176 -9.32 -7.76 -18.21
C SER A 176 -8.84 -7.78 -19.66
N GLY A 177 -7.74 -8.49 -19.95
CA GLY A 177 -7.18 -8.58 -21.30
C GLY A 177 -6.49 -7.30 -21.77
N PHE A 178 -6.19 -6.38 -20.85
CA PHE A 178 -5.55 -5.09 -21.16
C PHE A 178 -4.25 -5.25 -21.96
N TYR A 179 -3.46 -6.27 -21.63
CA TYR A 179 -2.21 -6.57 -22.32
C TYR A 179 -2.39 -7.25 -23.69
N ARG A 180 -3.56 -7.82 -23.95
CA ARG A 180 -3.86 -8.56 -25.19
C ARG A 180 -4.53 -7.73 -26.26
N LYS A 181 -5.39 -6.77 -25.89
CA LYS A 181 -6.16 -5.95 -26.83
C LYS A 181 -5.39 -4.68 -27.18
N GLN A 182 -5.16 -4.46 -28.48
CA GLN A 182 -4.54 -3.24 -28.97
C GLN A 182 -5.43 -1.99 -28.87
N GLU A 183 -6.73 -2.17 -28.70
CA GLU A 183 -7.67 -1.05 -28.64
C GLU A 183 -8.06 -0.70 -27.21
N LEU A 184 -7.93 0.58 -26.86
CA LEU A 184 -8.33 1.20 -25.57
C LEU A 184 -9.85 1.26 -25.38
N THR A 185 -10.63 0.48 -26.15
CA THR A 185 -12.08 0.65 -26.30
C THR A 185 -12.90 0.18 -25.11
N SER A 186 -12.30 -0.42 -24.08
CA SER A 186 -13.07 -0.91 -22.94
C SER A 186 -12.86 -0.03 -21.72
N GLY A 187 -13.65 1.04 -21.59
CA GLY A 187 -13.70 1.89 -20.40
C GLY A 187 -13.95 1.12 -19.10
N TYR A 188 -14.46 -0.12 -19.19
CA TYR A 188 -14.66 -1.03 -18.07
C TYR A 188 -13.37 -1.40 -17.32
N VAL A 189 -12.22 -1.47 -18.02
CA VAL A 189 -10.92 -1.77 -17.40
C VAL A 189 -10.51 -0.64 -16.44
N PHE A 190 -10.81 0.60 -16.82
CA PHE A 190 -10.56 1.78 -15.98
C PHE A 190 -11.46 1.79 -14.74
N VAL A 191 -12.72 1.39 -14.88
CA VAL A 191 -13.67 1.35 -13.77
C VAL A 191 -13.29 0.28 -12.75
N ILE A 192 -12.89 -0.90 -13.20
CA ILE A 192 -12.48 -2.01 -12.30
C ILE A 192 -11.18 -1.66 -11.56
N ALA A 193 -10.22 -0.99 -12.24
CA ALA A 193 -8.98 -0.56 -11.59
C ALA A 193 -9.18 0.57 -10.56
N ILE A 194 -10.27 1.33 -10.66
CA ILE A 194 -10.63 2.40 -9.71
C ILE A 194 -11.37 1.83 -8.48
N LEU A 195 -12.04 0.69 -8.61
CA LEU A 195 -12.86 0.08 -7.56
C LEU A 195 -12.06 -0.81 -6.59
N ILE A 196 -10.78 -1.07 -6.86
CA ILE A 196 -9.85 -1.82 -6.01
C ILE A 196 -8.93 -0.85 -5.25
#